data_04409b6ad14bcaa871bc461f1cb1c81c
#
_entry.id   04409b6ad14bcaa871bc461f1cb1c81c
#
_cell.length_a   1.000
_cell.length_b   1.000
_cell.length_c   1.000
_cell.angle_alpha   90.00
_cell.angle_beta   90.00
_cell.angle_gamma   90.00
#
_symmetry.space_group_name_H-M   'P 1'
#
loop_
_entity.id
_entity.type
_entity.pdbx_description
1 polymer ?
#
loop_
_entity_poly.entity_id
_entity_poly.type
_entity_poly.pdbx_seq_one_letter_code
_entity_poly.pdbx_strand_id
1 'polypeptide(L)'
;VVSQYFGDLEEETVMEEYQRSYEDLTRLLRMAPGLAVYDLHPNYHSAHFAKTLGLPVLKVQHHHAHIASVMAEHDLKGPVIGVAFDGTGYGTDGNIWGGEFLICEGSGFIRAAHVSMFPILGGDGSMRDAKKTASCFLLHAGLEAYVQDERIRVIKAALEHNVNRVFTSSMGRLFDAAASVLNIGHENRYEGECAILFEKEAVLAERKDIKPADLCFGIKERDGSLELDPRPVFETLCTMRNKAETGSLALGFHLALAQATASVCERLERKYLSNTVALSGGVFQNSLLTGHTVRLLKEKGFNVYLNSAVPPNDGGVSLGQAYLGNNYLKSDHMDLERTECHVCSSTGKNNSDKRXXXXMDNITDANIKLVDAKIGDYVLIHAGCVIDVLKEDVAEEILTIFSQLQEE
;
A
#
# COMPACT_ATOMS: atom_id res chain seq x y z
N VAL A 1 -12.42 3.60 22.64
CA VAL A 1 -11.58 2.50 23.13
C VAL A 1 -10.94 1.81 21.94
N VAL A 2 -9.65 1.54 22.01
CA VAL A 2 -8.89 0.77 21.03
C VAL A 2 -8.50 -0.55 21.70
N SER A 3 -8.74 -1.69 21.04
CA SER A 3 -8.36 -3.01 21.56
C SER A 3 -6.86 -3.24 21.42
N GLN A 4 -6.38 -4.36 21.93
CA GLN A 4 -5.03 -4.85 21.62
C GLN A 4 -4.90 -5.18 20.13
N TYR A 5 -3.68 -5.26 19.65
CA TYR A 5 -3.36 -5.77 18.33
C TYR A 5 -3.50 -7.32 18.36
N PHE A 6 -4.18 -7.87 17.38
CA PHE A 6 -4.50 -9.31 17.34
C PHE A 6 -3.53 -10.11 16.47
N GLY A 7 -2.84 -9.48 15.53
CA GLY A 7 -2.02 -10.17 14.56
C GLY A 7 -2.77 -10.42 13.25
N ASP A 8 -2.44 -11.51 12.57
CA ASP A 8 -3.00 -11.82 11.26
C ASP A 8 -4.37 -12.48 11.39
N LEU A 9 -5.41 -11.77 10.94
CA LEU A 9 -6.80 -12.25 10.99
C LEU A 9 -7.10 -13.35 9.95
N GLU A 10 -6.13 -13.74 9.11
CA GLU A 10 -6.27 -14.93 8.26
C GLU A 10 -6.20 -16.22 9.09
N GLU A 11 -5.56 -16.15 10.26
CA GLU A 11 -5.52 -17.31 11.18
C GLU A 11 -6.85 -17.43 11.93
N GLU A 12 -7.50 -18.58 11.82
CA GLU A 12 -8.83 -18.87 12.40
C GLU A 12 -8.88 -18.57 13.91
N THR A 13 -7.86 -19.00 14.66
CA THR A 13 -7.77 -18.78 16.10
C THR A 13 -7.65 -17.29 16.46
N VAL A 14 -6.94 -16.52 15.65
CA VAL A 14 -6.82 -15.07 15.84
C VAL A 14 -8.16 -14.39 15.53
N MET A 15 -8.83 -14.83 14.49
CA MET A 15 -10.15 -14.29 14.12
C MET A 15 -11.21 -14.58 15.21
N GLU A 16 -11.20 -15.78 15.80
CA GLU A 16 -12.09 -16.13 16.91
C GLU A 16 -11.85 -15.22 18.14
N GLU A 17 -10.58 -14.97 18.47
CA GLU A 17 -10.23 -14.10 19.59
C GLU A 17 -10.62 -12.63 19.31
N TYR A 18 -10.47 -12.19 18.07
CA TYR A 18 -10.93 -10.86 17.63
C TYR A 18 -12.45 -10.70 17.85
N GLN A 19 -13.23 -11.68 17.42
CA GLN A 19 -14.70 -11.69 17.58
C GLN A 19 -15.09 -11.71 19.04
N ARG A 20 -14.48 -12.59 19.84
CA ARG A 20 -14.72 -12.69 21.28
C ARG A 20 -14.40 -11.36 21.98
N SER A 21 -13.28 -10.74 21.65
CA SER A 21 -12.89 -9.45 22.22
C SER A 21 -13.88 -8.34 21.90
N TYR A 22 -14.44 -8.33 20.69
CA TYR A 22 -15.50 -7.39 20.33
C TYR A 22 -16.72 -7.56 21.23
N GLU A 23 -17.18 -8.81 21.41
CA GLU A 23 -18.35 -9.13 22.25
C GLU A 23 -18.09 -8.73 23.72
N ASP A 24 -16.91 -9.06 24.25
CA ASP A 24 -16.54 -8.78 25.63
C ASP A 24 -16.42 -7.27 25.87
N LEU A 25 -15.78 -6.52 24.96
CA LEU A 25 -15.63 -5.07 25.10
C LEU A 25 -17.00 -4.36 25.02
N THR A 26 -17.85 -4.74 24.06
CA THR A 26 -19.18 -4.17 23.92
C THR A 26 -20.03 -4.43 25.17
N ARG A 27 -19.97 -5.64 25.71
CA ARG A 27 -20.67 -6.02 26.95
C ARG A 27 -20.11 -5.27 28.17
N LEU A 28 -18.79 -5.29 28.38
CA LEU A 28 -18.10 -4.70 29.52
C LEU A 28 -18.33 -3.18 29.59
N LEU A 29 -18.25 -2.53 28.45
CA LEU A 29 -18.38 -1.06 28.36
C LEU A 29 -19.83 -0.62 28.10
N ARG A 30 -20.77 -1.56 28.02
CA ARG A 30 -22.18 -1.32 27.71
C ARG A 30 -22.38 -0.48 26.46
N MET A 31 -21.58 -0.77 25.42
CA MET A 31 -21.65 -0.06 24.15
C MET A 31 -22.79 -0.59 23.27
N ALA A 32 -23.42 0.31 22.52
CA ALA A 32 -24.40 -0.01 21.50
C ALA A 32 -23.94 0.65 20.18
N PRO A 33 -23.03 0.00 19.44
CA PRO A 33 -22.53 0.58 18.18
C PRO A 33 -23.67 0.86 17.19
N GLY A 34 -23.65 2.01 16.56
CA GLY A 34 -24.63 2.41 15.55
C GLY A 34 -24.14 2.29 14.11
N LEU A 35 -22.83 2.04 13.94
CA LEU A 35 -22.18 1.98 12.62
C LEU A 35 -20.95 1.09 12.73
N ALA A 36 -20.71 0.23 11.76
CA ALA A 36 -19.47 -0.51 11.61
C ALA A 36 -18.64 0.11 10.48
N VAL A 37 -17.37 0.43 10.76
CA VAL A 37 -16.47 1.04 9.77
C VAL A 37 -15.34 0.05 9.49
N TYR A 38 -15.02 -0.14 8.20
CA TYR A 38 -14.00 -1.10 7.80
C TYR A 38 -13.24 -0.63 6.57
N ASP A 39 -12.11 -1.30 6.30
CA ASP A 39 -11.20 -0.96 5.21
C ASP A 39 -11.87 -1.21 3.84
N LEU A 40 -11.48 -0.42 2.86
CA LEU A 40 -11.94 -0.55 1.48
C LEU A 40 -11.55 -1.89 0.85
N HIS A 41 -10.50 -2.56 1.38
CA HIS A 41 -9.99 -3.84 0.85
C HIS A 41 -11.08 -4.91 0.86
N PRO A 42 -11.39 -5.51 -0.32
CA PRO A 42 -12.58 -6.38 -0.43
C PRO A 42 -12.49 -7.70 0.37
N ASN A 43 -11.28 -8.19 0.60
CA ASN A 43 -11.06 -9.54 1.12
C ASN A 43 -10.60 -9.59 2.59
N TYR A 44 -10.51 -8.45 3.27
CA TYR A 44 -10.10 -8.47 4.69
C TYR A 44 -11.14 -9.20 5.55
N HIS A 45 -10.69 -10.09 6.42
CA HIS A 45 -11.53 -10.83 7.37
C HIS A 45 -12.30 -9.89 8.31
N SER A 46 -11.67 -8.79 8.73
CA SER A 46 -12.35 -7.73 9.52
C SER A 46 -13.52 -7.11 8.75
N ALA A 47 -13.42 -6.96 7.42
CA ALA A 47 -14.51 -6.44 6.60
C ALA A 47 -15.68 -7.44 6.51
N HIS A 48 -15.38 -8.72 6.44
CA HIS A 48 -16.41 -9.77 6.48
C HIS A 48 -17.12 -9.77 7.83
N PHE A 49 -16.37 -9.73 8.93
CA PHE A 49 -16.94 -9.67 10.27
C PHE A 49 -17.84 -8.44 10.47
N ALA A 50 -17.39 -7.26 10.04
CA ALA A 50 -18.18 -6.02 10.16
C ALA A 50 -19.57 -6.18 9.54
N LYS A 51 -19.69 -6.90 8.42
CA LYS A 51 -20.96 -7.15 7.73
C LYS A 51 -21.88 -8.12 8.48
N THR A 52 -21.33 -9.02 9.34
CA THR A 52 -22.14 -9.95 10.13
C THR A 52 -22.80 -9.28 11.34
N LEU A 53 -22.37 -8.08 11.73
CA LEU A 53 -22.87 -7.38 12.91
C LEU A 53 -24.30 -6.86 12.76
N GLY A 54 -24.88 -6.85 11.55
CA GLY A 54 -26.23 -6.34 11.31
C GLY A 54 -26.36 -4.82 11.49
N LEU A 55 -25.23 -4.11 11.49
CA LEU A 55 -25.18 -2.64 11.61
C LEU A 55 -25.09 -1.99 10.23
N PRO A 56 -25.49 -0.73 10.09
CA PRO A 56 -25.05 0.07 8.93
C PRO A 56 -23.53 0.00 8.80
N VAL A 57 -23.03 0.02 7.57
CA VAL A 57 -21.59 -0.14 7.30
C VAL A 57 -21.03 1.02 6.48
N LEU A 58 -19.80 1.40 6.77
CA LEU A 58 -19.07 2.44 6.03
C LEU A 58 -17.71 1.89 5.63
N LYS A 59 -17.38 1.97 4.34
CA LYS A 59 -16.04 1.64 3.82
C LYS A 59 -15.16 2.88 3.86
N VAL A 60 -13.92 2.72 4.29
CA VAL A 60 -12.95 3.81 4.41
C VAL A 60 -11.66 3.41 3.71
N GLN A 61 -11.10 4.35 2.96
CA GLN A 61 -9.80 4.15 2.30
C GLN A 61 -8.69 4.11 3.36
N HIS A 62 -7.80 3.14 3.23
CA HIS A 62 -6.75 2.79 4.19
C HIS A 62 -5.89 4.00 4.63
N HIS A 63 -5.29 4.69 3.64
CA HIS A 63 -4.39 5.82 3.91
C HIS A 63 -5.14 7.04 4.46
N HIS A 64 -6.43 7.19 4.10
CA HIS A 64 -7.30 8.19 4.71
C HIS A 64 -7.49 7.87 6.21
N ALA A 65 -7.67 6.59 6.55
CA ALA A 65 -7.79 6.18 7.96
C ALA A 65 -6.49 6.44 8.74
N HIS A 66 -5.31 6.22 8.12
CA HIS A 66 -4.03 6.61 8.75
C HIS A 66 -4.00 8.09 9.11
N ILE A 67 -4.34 8.97 8.17
CA ILE A 67 -4.33 10.42 8.42
C ILE A 67 -5.42 10.80 9.44
N ALA A 68 -6.60 10.19 9.32
CA ALA A 68 -7.72 10.43 10.23
C ALA A 68 -7.38 10.03 11.68
N SER A 69 -6.49 9.04 11.91
CA SER A 69 -6.04 8.68 13.25
C SER A 69 -5.26 9.84 13.91
N VAL A 70 -4.39 10.52 13.15
CA VAL A 70 -3.67 11.73 13.62
C VAL A 70 -4.68 12.86 13.86
N MET A 71 -5.61 13.05 12.93
CA MET A 71 -6.65 14.09 13.09
C MET A 71 -7.46 13.86 14.36
N ALA A 72 -7.78 12.61 14.67
CA ALA A 72 -8.53 12.24 15.90
C ALA A 72 -7.73 12.53 17.17
N GLU A 73 -6.44 12.17 17.20
CA GLU A 73 -5.57 12.38 18.38
C GLU A 73 -5.40 13.86 18.72
N HIS A 74 -5.35 14.72 17.71
CA HIS A 74 -5.01 16.14 17.88
C HIS A 74 -6.21 17.08 17.68
N ASP A 75 -7.42 16.53 17.52
CA ASP A 75 -8.67 17.28 17.25
C ASP A 75 -8.49 18.26 16.06
N LEU A 76 -7.83 17.83 15.00
CA LEU A 76 -7.57 18.67 13.83
C LEU A 76 -8.86 18.88 13.03
N LYS A 77 -9.12 20.13 12.69
CA LYS A 77 -10.30 20.55 11.91
C LYS A 77 -9.87 21.38 10.71
N GLY A 78 -10.68 21.36 9.67
CA GLY A 78 -10.37 22.00 8.41
C GLY A 78 -9.42 21.16 7.57
N PRO A 79 -8.97 21.68 6.45
CA PRO A 79 -8.15 20.89 5.54
C PRO A 79 -6.77 20.59 6.15
N VAL A 80 -6.40 19.30 6.14
CA VAL A 80 -5.11 18.79 6.63
C VAL A 80 -4.38 18.18 5.43
N ILE A 81 -3.11 18.54 5.23
CA ILE A 81 -2.23 17.86 4.28
C ILE A 81 -1.76 16.57 4.95
N GLY A 82 -2.37 15.45 4.59
CA GLY A 82 -1.98 14.14 5.09
C GLY A 82 -0.90 13.53 4.22
N VAL A 83 0.23 13.14 4.81
CA VAL A 83 1.26 12.35 4.14
C VAL A 83 1.17 10.94 4.71
N ALA A 84 0.66 10.01 3.91
CA ALA A 84 0.49 8.62 4.32
C ALA A 84 1.50 7.76 3.55
N PHE A 85 2.62 7.39 4.21
CA PHE A 85 3.66 6.55 3.62
C PHE A 85 3.60 5.16 4.24
N ASP A 86 3.33 4.17 3.40
CA ASP A 86 3.00 2.83 3.88
C ASP A 86 3.50 1.73 2.94
N GLY A 87 3.35 0.50 3.41
CA GLY A 87 3.68 -0.70 2.66
C GLY A 87 2.66 -1.05 1.59
N THR A 88 1.40 -1.14 1.96
CA THR A 88 0.30 -1.48 1.03
C THR A 88 -1.04 -1.00 1.59
N GLY A 89 -1.91 -0.54 0.70
CA GLY A 89 -3.30 -0.28 1.03
C GLY A 89 -4.13 -0.26 -0.26
N TYR A 90 -5.38 -0.67 -0.18
CA TYR A 90 -6.25 -0.76 -1.36
C TYR A 90 -6.65 0.63 -1.82
N GLY A 91 -6.28 0.97 -3.05
CA GLY A 91 -6.62 2.26 -3.68
C GLY A 91 -8.05 2.30 -4.20
N THR A 92 -8.61 3.50 -4.29
CA THR A 92 -9.94 3.71 -4.87
C THR A 92 -9.97 3.43 -6.38
N ASP A 93 -8.80 3.31 -6.99
CA ASP A 93 -8.60 3.01 -8.42
C ASP A 93 -8.28 1.53 -8.67
N GLY A 94 -8.33 0.69 -7.61
CA GLY A 94 -8.02 -0.73 -7.69
C GLY A 94 -6.52 -1.06 -7.69
N ASN A 95 -5.66 -0.06 -7.57
CA ASN A 95 -4.21 -0.25 -7.48
C ASN A 95 -3.76 -0.31 -6.01
N ILE A 96 -2.51 -0.68 -5.78
CA ILE A 96 -1.93 -0.67 -4.43
C ILE A 96 -1.35 0.72 -4.17
N TRP A 97 -1.88 1.40 -3.16
CA TRP A 97 -1.38 2.70 -2.72
C TRP A 97 -0.38 2.52 -1.56
N GLY A 98 0.36 3.60 -1.22
CA GLY A 98 1.26 3.62 -0.07
C GLY A 98 2.29 4.75 -0.09
N GLY A 99 2.17 5.69 -1.03
CA GLY A 99 3.04 6.88 -1.05
C GLY A 99 2.20 8.11 -1.35
N GLU A 100 1.26 8.43 -0.44
CA GLU A 100 0.13 9.30 -0.72
C GLU A 100 0.24 10.65 -0.01
N PHE A 101 -0.21 11.69 -0.71
CA PHE A 101 -0.45 13.01 -0.13
C PHE A 101 -1.95 13.31 -0.33
N LEU A 102 -2.66 13.37 0.78
CA LEU A 102 -4.11 13.54 0.80
C LEU A 102 -4.47 14.91 1.39
N ILE A 103 -5.48 15.56 0.86
CA ILE A 103 -6.09 16.71 1.53
C ILE A 103 -7.33 16.18 2.22
N CYS A 104 -7.30 16.13 3.56
CA CYS A 104 -8.35 15.51 4.38
C CYS A 104 -9.17 16.59 5.08
N GLU A 105 -10.49 16.51 4.99
CA GLU A 105 -11.41 17.42 5.68
C GLU A 105 -12.72 16.70 6.00
N GLY A 106 -13.13 16.76 7.28
CA GLY A 106 -14.35 16.07 7.72
C GLY A 106 -14.22 14.55 7.57
N SER A 107 -15.08 13.95 6.74
CA SER A 107 -15.06 12.53 6.40
C SER A 107 -14.56 12.27 4.97
N GLY A 108 -14.11 13.31 4.27
CA GLY A 108 -13.65 13.21 2.87
C GLY A 108 -12.17 13.45 2.68
N PHE A 109 -11.68 13.09 1.49
CA PHE A 109 -10.30 13.39 1.10
C PHE A 109 -10.16 13.58 -0.41
N ILE A 110 -9.08 14.27 -0.79
CA ILE A 110 -8.64 14.40 -2.18
C ILE A 110 -7.23 13.80 -2.26
N ARG A 111 -6.97 12.91 -3.23
CA ARG A 111 -5.62 12.41 -3.55
C ARG A 111 -4.87 13.51 -4.33
N ALA A 112 -4.14 14.35 -3.61
CA ALA A 112 -3.53 15.56 -4.18
C ALA A 112 -2.15 15.31 -4.81
N ALA A 113 -1.42 14.31 -4.28
CA ALA A 113 -0.16 13.87 -4.85
C ALA A 113 0.10 12.41 -4.46
N HIS A 114 1.01 11.75 -5.19
CA HIS A 114 1.42 10.38 -4.88
C HIS A 114 2.79 10.07 -5.52
N VAL A 115 3.43 8.99 -5.06
CA VAL A 115 4.60 8.41 -5.73
C VAL A 115 4.18 7.93 -7.13
N SER A 116 4.96 8.23 -8.15
CA SER A 116 4.68 7.76 -9.52
C SER A 116 4.47 6.25 -9.53
N MET A 117 3.38 5.82 -10.14
CA MET A 117 2.98 4.41 -10.16
C MET A 117 3.99 3.56 -10.91
N PHE A 118 4.34 2.41 -10.34
CA PHE A 118 5.20 1.42 -10.99
C PHE A 118 4.61 0.02 -10.81
N PRO A 119 4.90 -0.90 -11.73
CA PRO A 119 4.33 -2.25 -11.64
C PRO A 119 5.08 -3.11 -10.64
N ILE A 120 4.34 -4.01 -9.97
CA ILE A 120 4.89 -5.12 -9.18
C ILE A 120 4.19 -6.41 -9.61
N LEU A 121 4.82 -7.55 -9.31
CA LEU A 121 4.29 -8.88 -9.62
C LEU A 121 3.97 -9.63 -8.32
N GLY A 122 2.76 -10.20 -8.26
CA GLY A 122 2.35 -11.07 -7.16
C GLY A 122 1.56 -10.40 -6.05
N GLY A 123 1.04 -9.19 -6.26
CA GLY A 123 0.20 -8.50 -5.28
C GLY A 123 0.84 -8.46 -3.88
N ASP A 124 0.13 -8.94 -2.88
CA ASP A 124 0.61 -8.97 -1.48
C ASP A 124 1.87 -9.82 -1.31
N GLY A 125 2.02 -10.89 -2.09
CA GLY A 125 3.26 -11.70 -2.10
C GLY A 125 4.51 -10.93 -2.52
N SER A 126 4.36 -9.78 -3.20
CA SER A 126 5.49 -8.92 -3.58
C SER A 126 6.24 -8.34 -2.36
N MET A 127 5.58 -8.27 -1.21
CA MET A 127 6.17 -7.75 0.03
C MET A 127 7.38 -8.57 0.50
N ARG A 128 7.44 -9.86 0.16
CA ARG A 128 8.51 -10.77 0.61
C ARG A 128 9.77 -10.68 -0.27
N ASP A 129 9.62 -10.34 -1.56
CA ASP A 129 10.70 -10.41 -2.56
C ASP A 129 11.12 -9.01 -3.01
N ALA A 130 12.01 -8.38 -2.24
CA ALA A 130 12.56 -7.05 -2.52
C ALA A 130 13.36 -7.02 -3.83
N LYS A 131 14.03 -8.14 -4.19
CA LYS A 131 14.82 -8.28 -5.42
C LYS A 131 13.90 -8.23 -6.67
N LYS A 132 12.77 -8.95 -6.62
CA LYS A 132 11.77 -8.93 -7.68
C LYS A 132 11.14 -7.53 -7.80
N THR A 133 10.81 -6.91 -6.67
CA THR A 133 10.25 -5.54 -6.64
C THR A 133 11.22 -4.54 -7.27
N ALA A 134 12.51 -4.61 -6.92
CA ALA A 134 13.57 -3.78 -7.53
C ALA A 134 13.64 -4.00 -9.04
N SER A 135 13.58 -5.28 -9.48
CA SER A 135 13.63 -5.63 -10.90
C SER A 135 12.45 -5.04 -11.67
N CYS A 136 11.23 -5.17 -11.13
CA CYS A 136 10.03 -4.59 -11.73
C CYS A 136 10.15 -3.06 -11.86
N PHE A 137 10.61 -2.40 -10.80
CA PHE A 137 10.81 -0.95 -10.80
C PHE A 137 11.85 -0.54 -11.85
N LEU A 138 13.03 -1.19 -11.86
CA LEU A 138 14.13 -0.84 -12.76
C LEU A 138 13.74 -1.04 -14.24
N LEU A 139 13.03 -2.12 -14.55
CA LEU A 139 12.51 -2.37 -15.91
C LEU A 139 11.54 -1.25 -16.32
N HIS A 140 10.61 -0.90 -15.44
CA HIS A 140 9.64 0.18 -15.69
C HIS A 140 10.31 1.55 -15.86
N ALA A 141 11.34 1.82 -15.07
CA ALA A 141 12.09 3.09 -15.11
C ALA A 141 13.05 3.20 -16.31
N GLY A 142 13.20 2.16 -17.13
CA GLY A 142 14.14 2.13 -18.25
C GLY A 142 15.59 1.93 -17.80
N LEU A 143 15.78 1.34 -16.62
CA LEU A 143 17.10 1.07 -16.00
C LEU A 143 17.47 -0.41 -16.09
N GLU A 144 17.00 -1.11 -17.12
CA GLU A 144 17.17 -2.56 -17.34
C GLU A 144 18.64 -3.01 -17.23
N ALA A 145 19.59 -2.19 -17.70
CA ALA A 145 21.03 -2.49 -17.62
C ALA A 145 21.56 -2.72 -16.19
N TYR A 146 20.80 -2.30 -15.18
CA TYR A 146 21.22 -2.40 -13.76
C TYR A 146 20.51 -3.52 -12.99
N VAL A 147 19.57 -4.24 -13.64
CA VAL A 147 18.86 -5.36 -13.01
C VAL A 147 19.84 -6.50 -12.74
N GLN A 148 19.86 -6.99 -11.50
CA GLN A 148 20.77 -8.07 -11.03
C GLN A 148 19.98 -9.32 -10.62
N ASP A 149 18.81 -9.52 -11.22
CA ASP A 149 17.96 -10.67 -10.93
C ASP A 149 18.11 -11.68 -12.08
N GLU A 150 18.46 -12.89 -11.76
CA GLU A 150 18.59 -14.01 -12.73
C GLU A 150 17.25 -14.33 -13.39
N ARG A 151 16.15 -14.03 -12.71
CA ARG A 151 14.76 -14.21 -13.20
C ARG A 151 14.31 -13.08 -14.15
N ILE A 152 15.22 -12.20 -14.60
CA ILE A 152 14.86 -11.00 -15.38
C ILE A 152 14.00 -11.32 -16.60
N ARG A 153 14.26 -12.44 -17.29
CA ARG A 153 13.48 -12.84 -18.48
C ARG A 153 12.02 -13.13 -18.11
N VAL A 154 11.82 -13.87 -17.02
CA VAL A 154 10.49 -14.24 -16.51
C VAL A 154 9.74 -12.98 -16.04
N ILE A 155 10.43 -12.14 -15.26
CA ILE A 155 9.85 -10.88 -14.74
C ILE A 155 9.41 -9.99 -15.91
N LYS A 156 10.27 -9.85 -16.94
CA LYS A 156 9.99 -9.01 -18.11
C LYS A 156 8.77 -9.56 -18.89
N ALA A 157 8.74 -10.85 -19.16
CA ALA A 157 7.61 -11.49 -19.82
C ALA A 157 6.31 -11.31 -19.02
N ALA A 158 6.36 -11.52 -17.71
CA ALA A 158 5.19 -11.35 -16.86
C ALA A 158 4.66 -9.90 -16.89
N LEU A 159 5.57 -8.91 -16.86
CA LEU A 159 5.19 -7.49 -16.96
C LEU A 159 4.57 -7.16 -18.34
N GLU A 160 5.16 -7.67 -19.42
CA GLU A 160 4.70 -7.42 -20.79
C GLU A 160 3.33 -8.05 -21.07
N HIS A 161 3.10 -9.26 -20.54
CA HIS A 161 1.84 -9.98 -20.73
C HIS A 161 0.81 -9.74 -19.60
N ASN A 162 1.09 -8.82 -18.67
CA ASN A 162 0.20 -8.46 -17.56
C ASN A 162 -0.10 -9.63 -16.59
N VAL A 163 0.81 -10.61 -16.49
CA VAL A 163 0.61 -11.79 -15.63
C VAL A 163 0.81 -11.39 -14.16
N ASN A 164 -0.26 -11.43 -13.39
CA ASN A 164 -0.25 -11.09 -11.96
C ASN A 164 0.42 -9.73 -11.67
N ARG A 165 0.26 -8.78 -12.61
CA ARG A 165 0.82 -7.43 -12.52
C ARG A 165 -0.20 -6.48 -11.89
N VAL A 166 0.25 -5.74 -10.87
CA VAL A 166 -0.53 -4.67 -10.23
C VAL A 166 0.36 -3.41 -10.22
N PHE A 167 -0.25 -2.25 -10.37
CA PHE A 167 0.48 -0.98 -10.20
C PHE A 167 0.45 -0.55 -8.75
N THR A 168 1.53 0.13 -8.32
CA THR A 168 1.64 0.59 -6.94
C THR A 168 2.33 1.96 -6.85
N SER A 169 1.89 2.76 -5.89
CA SER A 169 2.58 3.97 -5.40
C SER A 169 3.29 3.72 -4.06
N SER A 170 3.40 2.47 -3.62
CA SER A 170 3.90 2.10 -2.29
C SER A 170 5.30 2.67 -1.98
N MET A 171 5.39 3.43 -0.91
CA MET A 171 6.67 3.91 -0.37
C MET A 171 7.46 2.73 0.23
N GLY A 172 6.80 1.80 0.91
CA GLY A 172 7.45 0.60 1.47
C GLY A 172 8.12 -0.23 0.38
N ARG A 173 7.43 -0.46 -0.73
CA ARG A 173 8.01 -1.19 -1.89
C ARG A 173 9.19 -0.44 -2.51
N LEU A 174 9.16 0.91 -2.44
CA LEU A 174 10.29 1.72 -2.91
C LEU A 174 11.52 1.54 -2.01
N PHE A 175 11.33 1.49 -0.68
CA PHE A 175 12.39 1.18 0.28
C PHE A 175 12.98 -0.21 0.04
N ASP A 176 12.13 -1.21 -0.18
CA ASP A 176 12.58 -2.57 -0.52
C ASP A 176 13.45 -2.57 -1.79
N ALA A 177 12.98 -1.88 -2.82
CA ALA A 177 13.72 -1.79 -4.09
C ALA A 177 15.08 -1.09 -3.90
N ALA A 178 15.13 -0.01 -3.12
CA ALA A 178 16.38 0.73 -2.85
C ALA A 178 17.36 -0.14 -2.05
N ALA A 179 16.88 -0.83 -1.02
CA ALA A 179 17.70 -1.77 -0.24
C ALA A 179 18.29 -2.87 -1.12
N SER A 180 17.47 -3.41 -2.02
CA SER A 180 17.91 -4.47 -2.93
C SER A 180 18.95 -3.97 -3.96
N VAL A 181 18.74 -2.79 -4.54
CA VAL A 181 19.69 -2.15 -5.49
C VAL A 181 21.05 -1.96 -4.84
N LEU A 182 21.09 -1.63 -3.54
CA LEU A 182 22.35 -1.44 -2.80
C LEU A 182 22.90 -2.72 -2.16
N ASN A 183 22.29 -3.89 -2.43
CA ASN A 183 22.70 -5.20 -1.86
C ASN A 183 22.64 -5.23 -0.32
N ILE A 184 21.73 -4.47 0.29
CA ILE A 184 21.51 -4.44 1.75
C ILE A 184 20.58 -5.59 2.16
N GLY A 185 19.54 -5.87 1.36
CA GLY A 185 18.60 -6.96 1.60
C GLY A 185 17.80 -7.28 0.34
N HIS A 186 17.53 -8.56 0.11
CA HIS A 186 16.81 -9.01 -1.09
C HIS A 186 15.48 -9.67 -0.78
N GLU A 187 15.25 -10.05 0.48
CA GLU A 187 14.03 -10.72 0.94
C GLU A 187 13.60 -10.16 2.29
N ASN A 188 12.31 -10.07 2.50
CA ASN A 188 11.69 -9.72 3.78
C ASN A 188 11.21 -11.01 4.45
N ARG A 189 11.91 -11.48 5.47
CA ARG A 189 11.52 -12.63 6.31
C ARG A 189 10.42 -12.23 7.29
N TYR A 190 10.35 -10.94 7.59
CA TYR A 190 9.29 -10.29 8.36
C TYR A 190 9.02 -8.92 7.73
N GLU A 191 7.89 -8.34 8.05
CA GLU A 191 7.43 -7.09 7.46
C GLU A 191 8.45 -5.95 7.63
N GLY A 192 8.87 -5.35 6.50
CA GLY A 192 9.74 -4.19 6.47
C GLY A 192 11.22 -4.46 6.74
N GLU A 193 11.67 -5.74 6.76
CA GLU A 193 13.07 -6.07 7.07
C GLU A 193 14.07 -5.30 6.21
N CYS A 194 13.88 -5.28 4.90
CA CYS A 194 14.78 -4.57 3.98
C CYS A 194 14.80 -3.06 4.26
N ALA A 195 13.64 -2.47 4.54
CA ALA A 195 13.52 -1.05 4.89
C ALA A 195 14.25 -0.72 6.22
N ILE A 196 14.11 -1.61 7.22
CA ILE A 196 14.79 -1.47 8.53
C ILE A 196 16.33 -1.56 8.35
N LEU A 197 16.79 -2.51 7.55
CA LEU A 197 18.23 -2.64 7.25
C LEU A 197 18.74 -1.40 6.50
N PHE A 198 17.95 -0.87 5.59
CA PHE A 198 18.29 0.33 4.82
C PHE A 198 18.36 1.58 5.74
N GLU A 199 17.41 1.75 6.64
CA GLU A 199 17.44 2.79 7.68
C GLU A 199 18.69 2.65 8.55
N LYS A 200 19.01 1.42 8.99
CA LYS A 200 20.18 1.15 9.81
C LYS A 200 21.46 1.66 9.14
N GLU A 201 21.66 1.37 7.85
CA GLU A 201 22.84 1.84 7.09
C GLU A 201 22.90 3.37 7.05
N ALA A 202 21.76 4.03 6.84
CA ALA A 202 21.65 5.50 6.81
C ALA A 202 21.96 6.11 8.19
N VAL A 203 21.40 5.55 9.27
CA VAL A 203 21.65 6.01 10.66
C VAL A 203 23.13 5.85 11.02
N LEU A 204 23.75 4.73 10.65
CA LEU A 204 25.18 4.51 10.91
C LEU A 204 26.04 5.54 10.16
N ALA A 205 25.65 5.88 8.93
CA ALA A 205 26.35 6.90 8.14
C ALA A 205 26.23 8.30 8.79
N GLU A 206 25.01 8.66 9.21
CA GLU A 206 24.76 9.94 9.88
C GLU A 206 25.57 10.06 11.17
N ARG A 207 25.58 9.01 12.02
CA ARG A 207 26.34 8.98 13.28
C ARG A 207 27.87 9.08 13.08
N LYS A 208 28.35 8.66 11.91
CA LYS A 208 29.78 8.73 11.55
C LYS A 208 30.15 9.99 10.79
N ASP A 209 29.22 10.93 10.66
CA ASP A 209 29.40 12.17 9.85
C ASP A 209 29.79 11.87 8.38
N ILE A 210 29.32 10.75 7.83
CA ILE A 210 29.55 10.43 6.43
C ILE A 210 28.68 11.37 5.59
N LYS A 211 29.32 12.05 4.63
CA LYS A 211 28.63 12.97 3.74
C LYS A 211 27.54 12.23 2.95
N PRO A 212 26.27 12.65 3.00
CA PRO A 212 25.24 12.00 2.21
C PRO A 212 25.46 12.20 0.72
N ALA A 213 25.11 11.20 -0.06
CA ALA A 213 25.11 11.31 -1.52
C ALA A 213 24.06 12.34 -1.95
N ASP A 214 24.38 13.11 -2.99
CA ASP A 214 23.47 14.11 -3.55
C ASP A 214 22.42 13.41 -4.43
N LEU A 215 21.27 13.18 -3.88
CA LEU A 215 20.13 12.49 -4.53
C LEU A 215 18.91 13.41 -4.56
N CYS A 216 18.07 13.25 -5.57
CA CYS A 216 16.83 14.02 -5.66
C CYS A 216 15.70 13.23 -6.30
N PHE A 217 14.51 13.33 -5.71
CA PHE A 217 13.27 12.88 -6.33
C PHE A 217 12.79 13.95 -7.31
N GLY A 218 12.25 13.53 -8.44
CA GLY A 218 11.55 14.44 -9.34
C GLY A 218 10.16 14.77 -8.79
N ILE A 219 9.65 15.96 -9.13
CA ILE A 219 8.24 16.31 -8.85
C ILE A 219 7.63 16.78 -10.17
N LYS A 220 6.64 16.04 -10.65
CA LYS A 220 5.92 16.32 -11.91
C LYS A 220 4.47 16.65 -11.60
N GLU A 221 3.82 17.34 -12.50
CA GLU A 221 2.37 17.55 -12.42
C GLU A 221 1.73 16.81 -13.59
N ARG A 222 0.75 16.01 -13.27
CA ARG A 222 0.02 15.20 -14.25
C ARG A 222 -1.47 15.16 -13.88
N ASP A 223 -2.33 15.50 -14.82
CA ASP A 223 -3.78 15.45 -14.67
C ASP A 223 -4.30 16.19 -13.41
N GLY A 224 -3.61 17.28 -13.02
CA GLY A 224 -3.98 18.11 -11.86
C GLY A 224 -3.51 17.57 -10.51
N SER A 225 -2.79 16.45 -10.51
CA SER A 225 -2.15 15.86 -9.33
C SER A 225 -0.61 15.99 -9.44
N LEU A 226 0.07 16.02 -8.29
CA LEU A 226 1.53 15.98 -8.27
C LEU A 226 2.00 14.52 -8.19
N GLU A 227 3.02 14.17 -8.96
CA GLU A 227 3.69 12.89 -8.89
C GLU A 227 5.11 13.06 -8.37
N LEU A 228 5.45 12.30 -7.34
CA LEU A 228 6.82 12.19 -6.81
C LEU A 228 7.53 11.08 -7.59
N ASP A 229 8.46 11.47 -8.47
CA ASP A 229 9.16 10.55 -9.38
C ASP A 229 10.46 10.04 -8.74
N PRO A 230 10.54 8.73 -8.40
CA PRO A 230 11.75 8.15 -7.82
C PRO A 230 12.84 7.81 -8.83
N ARG A 231 12.58 7.91 -10.13
CA ARG A 231 13.52 7.50 -11.18
C ARG A 231 14.91 8.17 -11.04
N PRO A 232 15.04 9.49 -10.83
CA PRO A 232 16.38 10.12 -10.72
C PRO A 232 17.19 9.57 -9.53
N VAL A 233 16.53 9.29 -8.40
CA VAL A 233 17.16 8.67 -7.24
C VAL A 233 17.72 7.31 -7.62
N PHE A 234 16.89 6.44 -8.21
CA PHE A 234 17.29 5.08 -8.57
C PHE A 234 18.40 5.06 -9.63
N GLU A 235 18.37 5.98 -10.59
CA GLU A 235 19.44 6.13 -11.57
C GLU A 235 20.78 6.41 -10.87
N THR A 236 20.79 7.30 -9.87
CA THR A 236 21.99 7.60 -9.10
C THR A 236 22.40 6.40 -8.22
N LEU A 237 21.46 5.75 -7.51
CA LEU A 237 21.77 4.55 -6.73
C LEU A 237 22.45 3.48 -7.61
N CYS A 238 21.88 3.20 -8.78
CA CYS A 238 22.42 2.19 -9.71
C CYS A 238 23.82 2.52 -10.21
N THR A 239 24.07 3.78 -10.57
CA THR A 239 25.36 4.20 -11.13
C THR A 239 26.46 4.36 -10.06
N MET A 240 26.06 4.61 -8.81
CA MET A 240 26.99 4.88 -7.70
C MET A 240 27.17 3.73 -6.73
N ARG A 241 26.36 2.67 -6.77
CA ARG A 241 26.38 1.57 -5.79
C ARG A 241 27.75 0.88 -5.61
N ASN A 242 28.60 0.90 -6.63
CA ASN A 242 29.95 0.33 -6.58
C ASN A 242 31.05 1.41 -6.49
N LYS A 243 30.71 2.68 -6.35
CA LYS A 243 31.63 3.83 -6.36
C LYS A 243 31.58 4.67 -5.08
N ALA A 244 30.46 4.61 -4.36
CA ALA A 244 30.24 5.36 -3.13
C ALA A 244 29.96 4.40 -1.98
N GLU A 245 30.14 4.85 -0.75
CA GLU A 245 29.78 4.07 0.44
C GLU A 245 28.28 3.84 0.49
N THR A 246 27.86 2.62 0.78
CA THR A 246 26.45 2.23 0.89
C THR A 246 25.69 3.14 1.87
N GLY A 247 26.29 3.44 3.03
CA GLY A 247 25.69 4.33 4.02
C GLY A 247 25.47 5.74 3.50
N SER A 248 26.40 6.27 2.69
CA SER A 248 26.25 7.60 2.04
C SER A 248 25.03 7.63 1.11
N LEU A 249 24.85 6.56 0.32
CA LEU A 249 23.71 6.44 -0.60
C LEU A 249 22.39 6.26 0.16
N ALA A 250 22.41 5.44 1.22
CA ALA A 250 21.23 5.21 2.06
C ALA A 250 20.80 6.50 2.77
N LEU A 251 21.75 7.23 3.36
CA LEU A 251 21.48 8.52 4.00
C LEU A 251 20.96 9.54 2.97
N GLY A 252 21.61 9.61 1.82
CA GLY A 252 21.18 10.49 0.72
C GLY A 252 19.73 10.24 0.29
N PHE A 253 19.31 8.96 0.21
CA PHE A 253 17.93 8.59 -0.13
C PHE A 253 16.93 9.15 0.89
N HIS A 254 17.19 8.93 2.19
CA HIS A 254 16.30 9.39 3.26
C HIS A 254 16.16 10.93 3.26
N LEU A 255 17.30 11.63 3.11
CA LEU A 255 17.30 13.10 3.08
C LEU A 255 16.59 13.65 1.83
N ALA A 256 16.83 13.02 0.68
CA ALA A 256 16.17 13.40 -0.58
C ALA A 256 14.65 13.20 -0.49
N LEU A 257 14.20 12.09 0.13
CA LEU A 257 12.77 11.84 0.32
C LEU A 257 12.15 12.87 1.28
N ALA A 258 12.80 13.17 2.40
CA ALA A 258 12.34 14.20 3.34
C ALA A 258 12.22 15.57 2.65
N GLN A 259 13.22 15.94 1.86
CA GLN A 259 13.21 17.21 1.10
C GLN A 259 12.09 17.24 0.05
N ALA A 260 11.90 16.15 -0.67
CA ALA A 260 10.83 16.04 -1.68
C ALA A 260 9.45 16.11 -1.02
N THR A 261 9.27 15.43 0.12
CA THR A 261 8.03 15.48 0.91
C THR A 261 7.69 16.92 1.30
N ALA A 262 8.67 17.64 1.87
CA ALA A 262 8.48 19.06 2.22
C ALA A 262 8.15 19.93 1.01
N SER A 263 8.78 19.66 -0.14
CA SER A 263 8.53 20.41 -1.39
C SER A 263 7.14 20.15 -1.96
N VAL A 264 6.63 18.91 -1.85
CA VAL A 264 5.24 18.59 -2.23
C VAL A 264 4.28 19.33 -1.29
N CYS A 265 4.50 19.27 0.03
CA CYS A 265 3.65 19.96 1.01
C CYS A 265 3.58 21.47 0.73
N GLU A 266 4.69 22.13 0.38
CA GLU A 266 4.68 23.56 0.00
C GLU A 266 3.78 23.84 -1.21
N ARG A 267 3.81 22.97 -2.22
CA ARG A 267 2.94 23.15 -3.41
C ARG A 267 1.47 22.95 -3.03
N LEU A 268 1.19 21.96 -2.15
CA LEU A 268 -0.17 21.68 -1.68
C LEU A 268 -0.69 22.81 -0.77
N GLU A 269 0.16 23.38 0.11
CA GLU A 269 -0.19 24.54 0.94
C GLU A 269 -0.73 25.69 0.07
N ARG A 270 -0.01 26.04 -0.97
CA ARG A 270 -0.41 27.13 -1.89
C ARG A 270 -1.75 26.85 -2.59
N LYS A 271 -1.99 25.59 -2.94
CA LYS A 271 -3.19 25.18 -3.67
C LYS A 271 -4.42 25.04 -2.76
N TYR A 272 -4.24 24.49 -1.56
CA TYR A 272 -5.33 24.15 -0.64
C TYR A 272 -5.41 25.04 0.59
N LEU A 273 -4.49 26.01 0.73
CA LEU A 273 -4.46 27.01 1.80
C LEU A 273 -4.44 26.38 3.20
N SER A 274 -3.67 25.31 3.37
CA SER A 274 -3.51 24.61 4.65
C SER A 274 -2.03 24.50 5.02
N ASN A 275 -1.66 24.99 6.20
CA ASN A 275 -0.32 24.83 6.78
C ASN A 275 -0.26 23.70 7.83
N THR A 276 -1.29 22.89 7.93
CA THR A 276 -1.36 21.76 8.87
C THR A 276 -0.99 20.48 8.13
N VAL A 277 0.05 19.78 8.61
CA VAL A 277 0.53 18.53 8.02
C VAL A 277 0.40 17.40 9.05
N ALA A 278 -0.21 16.31 8.65
CA ALA A 278 -0.29 15.06 9.43
C ALA A 278 0.54 13.98 8.71
N LEU A 279 1.46 13.33 9.44
CA LEU A 279 2.31 12.25 8.92
C LEU A 279 1.87 10.94 9.58
N SER A 280 1.58 9.91 8.79
CA SER A 280 1.19 8.58 9.28
C SER A 280 1.48 7.49 8.24
N GLY A 281 1.25 6.23 8.59
CA GLY A 281 1.62 5.05 7.79
C GLY A 281 2.88 4.38 8.32
N GLY A 282 3.02 3.08 8.07
CA GLY A 282 4.09 2.25 8.61
C GLY A 282 5.50 2.76 8.31
N VAL A 283 5.70 3.45 7.19
CA VAL A 283 7.01 4.00 6.82
C VAL A 283 7.48 5.11 7.78
N PHE A 284 6.56 5.82 8.46
CA PHE A 284 6.94 6.82 9.45
C PHE A 284 7.39 6.22 10.79
N GLN A 285 7.46 4.89 10.91
CA GLN A 285 8.23 4.23 11.98
C GLN A 285 9.75 4.41 11.75
N ASN A 286 10.19 4.74 10.52
CA ASN A 286 11.57 5.10 10.20
C ASN A 286 11.92 6.42 10.87
N SER A 287 12.70 6.34 11.94
CA SER A 287 13.01 7.49 12.81
C SER A 287 13.85 8.55 12.10
N LEU A 288 14.77 8.13 11.22
CA LEU A 288 15.62 9.04 10.46
C LEU A 288 14.79 9.87 9.48
N LEU A 289 13.97 9.20 8.67
CA LEU A 289 13.08 9.87 7.71
C LEU A 289 12.13 10.83 8.44
N THR A 290 11.48 10.35 9.50
CA THR A 290 10.49 11.11 10.27
C THR A 290 11.13 12.35 10.88
N GLY A 291 12.28 12.21 11.53
CA GLY A 291 13.01 13.33 12.14
C GLY A 291 13.36 14.43 11.13
N HIS A 292 13.94 14.04 9.99
CA HIS A 292 14.31 15.01 8.94
C HIS A 292 13.08 15.63 8.28
N THR A 293 12.02 14.85 8.03
CA THR A 293 10.77 15.37 7.43
C THR A 293 10.12 16.40 8.35
N VAL A 294 9.99 16.08 9.62
CA VAL A 294 9.40 16.99 10.63
C VAL A 294 10.22 18.28 10.72
N ARG A 295 11.55 18.18 10.80
CA ARG A 295 12.44 19.33 10.88
C ARG A 295 12.25 20.26 9.67
N LEU A 296 12.31 19.68 8.46
CA LEU A 296 12.17 20.46 7.22
C LEU A 296 10.80 21.13 7.09
N LEU A 297 9.73 20.42 7.45
CA LEU A 297 8.38 20.99 7.42
C LEU A 297 8.25 22.15 8.42
N LYS A 298 8.77 22.00 9.65
CA LYS A 298 8.74 23.05 10.68
C LYS A 298 9.56 24.27 10.24
N GLU A 299 10.73 24.06 9.63
CA GLU A 299 11.56 25.14 9.08
C GLU A 299 10.81 25.94 8.00
N LYS A 300 9.88 25.31 7.29
CA LYS A 300 9.03 25.94 6.27
C LYS A 300 7.73 26.54 6.84
N GLY A 301 7.53 26.48 8.16
CA GLY A 301 6.38 27.10 8.83
C GLY A 301 5.15 26.23 9.00
N PHE A 302 5.24 24.92 8.72
CA PHE A 302 4.11 24.02 8.89
C PHE A 302 3.89 23.61 10.36
N ASN A 303 2.64 23.45 10.74
CA ASN A 303 2.22 22.76 11.96
C ASN A 303 2.21 21.26 11.67
N VAL A 304 3.14 20.51 12.28
CA VAL A 304 3.33 19.09 11.96
C VAL A 304 2.85 18.21 13.10
N TYR A 305 2.01 17.25 12.77
CA TYR A 305 1.39 16.32 13.71
C TYR A 305 1.70 14.88 13.32
N LEU A 306 1.93 14.03 14.33
CA LEU A 306 2.18 12.61 14.19
C LEU A 306 1.32 11.84 15.18
N ASN A 307 1.16 10.56 14.97
CA ASN A 307 0.56 9.67 15.96
C ASN A 307 1.40 9.67 17.24
N SER A 308 0.74 9.66 18.38
CA SER A 308 1.36 9.65 19.71
C SER A 308 0.68 8.69 20.68
N ALA A 309 -0.64 8.58 20.61
CA ALA A 309 -1.43 7.67 21.46
C ALA A 309 -1.61 6.29 20.80
N VAL A 310 -1.71 6.26 19.46
CA VAL A 310 -1.70 5.00 18.68
C VAL A 310 -0.46 4.98 17.81
N PRO A 311 0.02 3.80 17.36
CA PRO A 311 1.16 3.74 16.45
C PRO A 311 0.81 4.28 15.05
N PRO A 312 1.80 4.74 14.26
CA PRO A 312 1.53 5.22 12.90
C PRO A 312 1.23 4.09 11.90
N ASN A 313 1.51 2.84 12.24
CA ASN A 313 1.20 1.67 11.39
C ASN A 313 -0.27 1.25 11.52
N ASP A 314 -0.60 0.08 11.00
CA ASP A 314 -1.98 -0.46 10.96
C ASP A 314 -2.65 -0.54 12.34
N GLY A 315 -1.86 -0.62 13.41
CA GLY A 315 -2.39 -0.55 14.79
C GLY A 315 -3.18 0.73 15.09
N GLY A 316 -2.94 1.81 14.36
CA GLY A 316 -3.65 3.08 14.52
C GLY A 316 -4.88 3.24 13.61
N VAL A 317 -5.02 2.42 12.59
CA VAL A 317 -6.05 2.57 11.52
C VAL A 317 -7.47 2.57 12.11
N SER A 318 -7.75 1.71 13.10
CA SER A 318 -9.07 1.61 13.72
C SER A 318 -9.55 2.91 14.37
N LEU A 319 -8.63 3.70 14.94
CA LEU A 319 -8.96 5.03 15.48
C LEU A 319 -9.40 5.98 14.37
N GLY A 320 -8.67 5.98 13.26
CA GLY A 320 -9.02 6.80 12.09
C GLY A 320 -10.36 6.40 11.48
N GLN A 321 -10.59 5.08 11.34
CA GLN A 321 -11.88 4.57 10.88
C GLN A 321 -13.03 5.04 11.76
N ALA A 322 -12.88 4.94 13.08
CA ALA A 322 -13.90 5.39 14.04
C ALA A 322 -14.13 6.91 13.94
N TYR A 323 -13.06 7.69 13.77
CA TYR A 323 -13.15 9.15 13.60
C TYR A 323 -13.95 9.52 12.34
N LEU A 324 -13.64 8.86 11.22
CA LEU A 324 -14.33 9.09 9.94
C LEU A 324 -15.80 8.68 10.02
N GLY A 325 -16.10 7.56 10.68
CA GLY A 325 -17.46 7.11 10.91
C GLY A 325 -18.26 8.10 11.75
N ASN A 326 -17.65 8.64 12.81
CA ASN A 326 -18.27 9.64 13.67
C ASN A 326 -18.55 10.96 12.90
N ASN A 327 -17.63 11.38 12.05
CA ASN A 327 -17.82 12.58 11.23
C ASN A 327 -18.90 12.35 10.15
N TYR A 328 -18.94 11.15 9.58
CA TYR A 328 -19.98 10.76 8.62
C TYR A 328 -21.37 10.85 9.26
N LEU A 329 -21.53 10.36 10.49
CA LEU A 329 -22.81 10.42 11.20
C LEU A 329 -23.22 11.85 11.59
N LYS A 330 -22.25 12.75 11.80
CA LYS A 330 -22.50 14.15 12.15
C LYS A 330 -22.81 15.03 10.93
N SER A 331 -22.34 14.64 9.75
CA SER A 331 -22.72 15.34 8.52
C SER A 331 -24.17 14.96 8.21
N ASP A 332 -25.00 15.92 7.79
CA ASP A 332 -26.44 15.72 7.50
C ASP A 332 -26.69 14.78 6.29
N HIS A 333 -25.71 14.00 5.88
CA HIS A 333 -25.88 12.95 4.87
C HIS A 333 -26.46 11.69 5.54
N MET A 334 -27.64 11.81 6.15
CA MET A 334 -28.36 10.68 6.75
C MET A 334 -29.18 9.89 5.70
N ASP A 335 -28.70 9.79 4.48
CA ASP A 335 -29.12 8.70 3.63
C ASP A 335 -28.22 7.50 3.91
N LEU A 336 -28.51 6.85 5.04
CA LEU A 336 -28.04 5.50 5.31
C LEU A 336 -28.66 4.58 4.26
N GLU A 337 -28.24 4.73 3.01
CA GLU A 337 -28.48 3.68 2.06
C GLU A 337 -27.88 2.41 2.65
N ARG A 338 -28.75 1.44 2.93
CA ARG A 338 -28.34 0.05 2.99
C ARG A 338 -27.70 -0.21 1.62
N THR A 339 -26.42 0.00 1.51
CA THR A 339 -25.68 -0.40 0.33
C THR A 339 -25.65 -1.92 0.32
N GLU A 340 -26.73 -2.48 -0.17
CA GLU A 340 -26.66 -3.82 -0.74
C GLU A 340 -25.54 -3.75 -1.76
N CYS A 341 -24.54 -4.58 -1.56
CA CYS A 341 -23.46 -4.71 -2.51
C CYS A 341 -24.09 -5.12 -3.85
N HIS A 342 -24.22 -4.19 -4.79
CA HIS A 342 -24.76 -4.47 -6.12
C HIS A 342 -23.95 -5.51 -6.89
N VAL A 343 -22.73 -5.83 -6.43
CA VAL A 343 -21.89 -6.87 -7.01
C VAL A 343 -22.31 -8.26 -6.49
N CYS A 344 -22.95 -8.34 -5.30
CA CYS A 344 -23.35 -9.61 -4.69
C CYS A 344 -24.84 -9.91 -4.71
N SER A 345 -25.70 -9.01 -5.20
CA SER A 345 -27.16 -9.18 -5.15
C SER A 345 -27.77 -10.01 -6.30
N SER A 346 -26.96 -10.69 -7.10
CA SER A 346 -27.51 -11.72 -7.99
C SER A 346 -27.45 -13.09 -7.31
N THR A 347 -28.22 -13.25 -6.24
CA THR A 347 -28.59 -14.58 -5.73
C THR A 347 -29.61 -15.20 -6.68
N GLY A 348 -29.21 -15.37 -7.91
CA GLY A 348 -29.88 -16.27 -8.83
C GLY A 348 -29.33 -17.66 -8.62
N LYS A 349 -30.15 -18.54 -8.15
CA LYS A 349 -29.88 -19.98 -8.08
C LYS A 349 -29.53 -20.51 -9.48
N ASN A 350 -28.27 -20.57 -9.82
CA ASN A 350 -27.81 -21.45 -10.92
C ASN A 350 -26.35 -21.81 -10.73
N ASN A 351 -26.12 -23.08 -10.52
CA ASN A 351 -24.78 -23.72 -10.46
C ASN A 351 -24.03 -23.70 -11.82
N SER A 352 -24.52 -22.92 -12.79
CA SER A 352 -23.99 -22.88 -14.16
C SER A 352 -22.77 -21.99 -14.37
N ASP A 353 -22.41 -21.19 -13.36
CA ASP A 353 -21.36 -20.17 -13.49
C ASP A 353 -19.97 -20.63 -13.00
N LYS A 354 -19.83 -21.91 -12.63
CA LYS A 354 -18.55 -22.51 -12.24
C LYS A 354 -18.08 -23.54 -13.27
N ARG A 355 -16.83 -23.51 -13.65
CA ARG A 355 -16.19 -24.44 -14.56
C ARG A 355 -14.81 -24.83 -14.07
N UNK A 356 -14.33 -26.08 -14.36
CA UNK A 356 -13.12 -26.57 -13.86
C UNK A 356 -12.01 -26.10 -14.70
N UNK A 357 -11.19 -25.74 -14.20
CA UNK A 357 -10.06 -25.35 -14.88
C UNK A 357 -8.96 -26.26 -14.43
N UNK A 358 -8.31 -26.57 -15.07
CA UNK A 358 -7.27 -27.40 -14.80
C UNK A 358 -6.10 -26.61 -14.67
N UNK A 359 -5.67 -26.58 -13.83
CA UNK A 359 -4.45 -25.91 -13.57
C UNK A 359 -3.39 -26.95 -13.31
N MET A 360 -2.40 -27.04 -14.01
CA MET A 360 -1.24 -27.88 -13.79
C MET A 360 -1.55 -29.15 -12.97
N ASP A 361 -2.28 -30.03 -13.55
CA ASP A 361 -2.74 -31.32 -13.01
C ASP A 361 -3.65 -31.21 -11.75
N ASN A 362 -3.99 -30.03 -11.31
CA ASN A 362 -4.99 -29.83 -10.26
C ASN A 362 -6.30 -29.33 -10.86
N ILE A 363 -7.40 -29.91 -10.44
CA ILE A 363 -8.74 -29.50 -10.87
C ILE A 363 -9.31 -28.57 -9.78
N THR A 364 -9.72 -27.39 -10.18
CA THR A 364 -10.38 -26.44 -9.27
C THR A 364 -11.61 -25.82 -9.91
N ASP A 365 -12.61 -25.50 -9.09
CA ASP A 365 -13.77 -24.76 -9.55
C ASP A 365 -13.43 -23.24 -9.59
N ALA A 366 -13.66 -22.62 -10.72
CA ALA A 366 -13.46 -21.17 -10.87
C ALA A 366 -14.73 -20.51 -11.38
N ASN A 367 -15.00 -19.31 -10.89
CA ASN A 367 -16.14 -18.49 -11.30
C ASN A 367 -15.80 -17.77 -12.62
N ILE A 368 -16.63 -17.96 -13.65
CA ILE A 368 -16.42 -17.39 -15.00
C ILE A 368 -17.27 -16.15 -15.29
N LYS A 369 -17.95 -15.57 -14.30
CA LYS A 369 -18.89 -14.43 -14.52
C LYS A 369 -18.23 -13.19 -15.12
N LEU A 370 -16.93 -13.02 -14.98
CA LEU A 370 -16.22 -11.82 -15.43
C LEU A 370 -15.76 -11.89 -16.89
N VAL A 371 -15.76 -13.08 -17.51
CA VAL A 371 -15.23 -13.31 -18.86
C VAL A 371 -16.12 -14.28 -19.63
N ASP A 372 -16.09 -14.20 -20.97
CA ASP A 372 -16.79 -15.15 -21.85
C ASP A 372 -15.86 -16.32 -22.20
N ALA A 373 -15.57 -17.17 -21.21
CA ALA A 373 -14.69 -18.33 -21.36
C ALA A 373 -15.48 -19.58 -21.77
N LYS A 374 -14.94 -20.38 -22.67
CA LYS A 374 -15.51 -21.62 -23.20
C LYS A 374 -14.66 -22.83 -22.82
N ILE A 375 -15.25 -24.02 -22.91
CA ILE A 375 -14.51 -25.27 -22.68
C ILE A 375 -13.40 -25.38 -23.74
N GLY A 376 -12.17 -25.52 -23.27
CA GLY A 376 -10.97 -25.60 -24.11
C GLY A 376 -10.14 -24.33 -24.10
N ASP A 377 -10.65 -23.19 -23.58
CA ASP A 377 -9.87 -21.97 -23.49
C ASP A 377 -8.84 -22.05 -22.36
N TYR A 378 -7.67 -21.47 -22.58
CA TYR A 378 -6.70 -21.18 -21.52
C TYR A 378 -7.19 -19.95 -20.76
N VAL A 379 -7.22 -20.04 -19.45
CA VAL A 379 -7.76 -18.96 -18.61
C VAL A 379 -6.82 -18.61 -17.47
N LEU A 380 -6.74 -17.33 -17.16
CA LEU A 380 -6.02 -16.85 -15.98
C LEU A 380 -6.98 -16.80 -14.81
N ILE A 381 -6.67 -17.55 -13.74
CA ILE A 381 -7.49 -17.62 -12.52
C ILE A 381 -6.81 -16.87 -11.38
N HIS A 382 -7.57 -16.00 -10.70
CA HIS A 382 -7.11 -15.32 -9.51
C HIS A 382 -8.21 -15.37 -8.43
N ALA A 383 -7.85 -15.81 -7.24
CA ALA A 383 -8.78 -15.90 -6.08
C ALA A 383 -10.10 -16.66 -6.42
N GLY A 384 -10.00 -17.72 -7.22
CA GLY A 384 -11.15 -18.54 -7.60
C GLY A 384 -12.04 -17.96 -8.68
N CYS A 385 -11.65 -16.86 -9.31
CA CYS A 385 -12.38 -16.25 -10.43
C CYS A 385 -11.51 -16.25 -11.69
N VAL A 386 -12.11 -16.56 -12.85
CA VAL A 386 -11.44 -16.36 -14.14
C VAL A 386 -11.46 -14.86 -14.44
N ILE A 387 -10.28 -14.30 -14.62
CA ILE A 387 -10.11 -12.86 -14.85
C ILE A 387 -9.76 -12.51 -16.28
N ASP A 388 -9.25 -13.49 -17.05
CA ASP A 388 -8.97 -13.28 -18.49
C ASP A 388 -8.96 -14.61 -19.23
N VAL A 389 -9.16 -14.55 -20.55
CA VAL A 389 -9.00 -15.67 -21.49
C VAL A 389 -7.71 -15.40 -22.27
N LEU A 390 -6.76 -16.31 -22.14
CA LEU A 390 -5.44 -16.17 -22.76
C LEU A 390 -5.44 -16.75 -24.18
N LYS A 391 -4.73 -16.13 -25.08
CA LYS A 391 -4.42 -16.74 -26.39
C LYS A 391 -3.50 -17.95 -26.18
N GLU A 392 -3.66 -18.93 -27.00
CA GLU A 392 -2.94 -20.21 -26.93
C GLU A 392 -1.41 -20.02 -26.87
N ASP A 393 -0.88 -19.17 -27.76
CA ASP A 393 0.55 -18.85 -27.83
C ASP A 393 1.09 -18.23 -26.52
N VAL A 394 0.33 -17.32 -25.93
CA VAL A 394 0.67 -16.67 -24.66
C VAL A 394 0.61 -17.67 -23.50
N ALA A 395 -0.42 -18.51 -23.48
CA ALA A 395 -0.60 -19.53 -22.45
C ALA A 395 0.55 -20.57 -22.48
N GLU A 396 0.95 -21.02 -23.66
CA GLU A 396 2.07 -21.96 -23.84
C GLU A 396 3.41 -21.35 -23.40
N GLU A 397 3.64 -20.09 -23.72
CA GLU A 397 4.85 -19.36 -23.24
C GLU A 397 4.89 -19.30 -21.72
N ILE A 398 3.77 -18.93 -21.09
CA ILE A 398 3.63 -18.85 -19.63
C ILE A 398 3.86 -20.24 -18.99
N LEU A 399 3.23 -21.29 -19.53
CA LEU A 399 3.37 -22.65 -19.01
C LEU A 399 4.82 -23.16 -19.13
N THR A 400 5.49 -22.84 -20.24
CA THR A 400 6.89 -23.20 -20.46
C THR A 400 7.80 -22.52 -19.41
N ILE A 401 7.56 -21.25 -19.14
CA ILE A 401 8.30 -20.50 -18.12
C ILE A 401 8.08 -21.12 -16.72
N PHE A 402 6.83 -21.45 -16.38
CA PHE A 402 6.52 -22.08 -15.10
C PHE A 402 7.12 -23.48 -14.94
N SER A 403 7.14 -24.28 -16.00
CA SER A 403 7.76 -25.62 -15.94
C SER A 403 9.27 -25.53 -15.70
N GLN A 404 9.94 -24.56 -16.32
CA GLN A 404 11.38 -24.32 -16.09
C GLN A 404 11.70 -23.88 -14.66
N LEU A 405 10.78 -23.19 -14.00
CA LEU A 405 10.94 -22.74 -12.60
C LEU A 405 10.73 -23.87 -11.59
N GLN A 406 10.06 -24.96 -11.96
CA GLN A 406 9.83 -26.11 -11.08
C GLN A 406 10.97 -27.14 -11.15
N GLU A 407 11.81 -27.08 -12.16
CA GLU A 407 12.94 -28.01 -12.33
C GLU A 407 14.23 -27.52 -11.66
N GLU A 408 14.26 -26.31 -11.11
CA GLU A 408 15.34 -25.73 -10.31
C GLU A 408 15.04 -25.78 -8.82
#